data_00a0279d883d27a60c8286e038a3df51
#
_entry.id   00a0279d883d27a60c8286e038a3df51
#
_cell.length_a   1.000
_cell.length_b   1.000
_cell.length_c   1.000
_cell.angle_alpha   90.00
_cell.angle_beta   90.00
_cell.angle_gamma   90.00
#
_symmetry.space_group_name_H-M   'P 1'
#
loop_
_entity.id
_entity.type
_entity.pdbx_description
1 polymer ?
#
loop_
_entity_poly.entity_id
_entity_poly.type
_entity_poly.pdbx_seq_one_letter_code
_entity_poly.pdbx_strand_id
1 'polypeptide(L)'
;MEVAVTTAEIPVSEAVQLGALDPEFFGRFFFPKTCRQESPEFHLELDAALDDTEHRYVSAMIFRGGAKTSRLRLYVARRIAYGLSRTILFVGKSQEHAVKSLEWLQNAVSYNKLYAGTFGLKKGSKWTGTEIDIYHGTDEIPIRVIALGITGSVRGVNVDDYRPDLIVVDDPCDEENTSTPEQRKKISDLFFGALAKSLAPASEAPHAKMILLQTVLNSEDLISLTIRDPQWKSLVYGCFDEFGRSRWPLRFPTKVLQEEKEAHVARNQLSLWLREMECKVVSEETSAFLPGWLQYWDTVPDGGITILAVDPTPPPKDSANAKISSKHDDSVIMVLRIFQGNVYVCEYYLTKSPDPQEFIAKIFELAGRWRCLNVAMETVLFQRILARLLEREMLSRRQWLTIQKVEDRRKKETRIRQEVSARASHRRLFVHRSMTEFIEQYTAYPDVNHDDILDALTIGLTSINPWMESATLEGEFEEVDDIPEMKTNWRGAP
;
A
#
# COMPACT_ATOMS: atom_id res chain seq x y z
N MET A 1 -28.92 13.61 8.07
CA MET A 1 -29.32 14.87 8.75
C MET A 1 -28.05 15.71 8.75
N GLU A 2 -27.89 16.55 7.70
CA GLU A 2 -26.75 17.45 7.55
C GLU A 2 -26.83 18.52 8.64
N VAL A 3 -25.91 18.49 9.58
CA VAL A 3 -25.60 19.65 10.40
C VAL A 3 -24.68 20.54 9.56
N ALA A 4 -25.28 21.34 8.68
CA ALA A 4 -24.60 22.50 8.13
C ALA A 4 -24.36 23.43 9.32
N VAL A 5 -23.16 23.40 9.88
CA VAL A 5 -22.69 24.44 10.78
C VAL A 5 -22.64 25.71 9.93
N THR A 6 -23.66 26.52 10.06
CA THR A 6 -23.75 27.86 9.47
C THR A 6 -22.63 28.69 10.12
N THR A 7 -21.50 28.85 9.44
CA THR A 7 -20.33 29.67 9.81
C THR A 7 -20.65 31.17 10.00
N ALA A 8 -21.93 31.55 9.94
CA ALA A 8 -22.38 32.95 9.97
C ALA A 8 -22.56 33.55 11.38
N GLU A 9 -22.42 32.77 12.45
CA GLU A 9 -22.73 33.22 13.81
C GLU A 9 -21.53 33.23 14.78
N ILE A 10 -20.35 32.74 14.37
CA ILE A 10 -19.18 32.70 15.27
C ILE A 10 -18.47 34.06 15.23
N PRO A 11 -18.31 34.75 16.37
CA PRO A 11 -17.51 35.98 16.43
C PRO A 11 -16.07 35.73 15.95
N VAL A 12 -15.50 36.68 15.23
CA VAL A 12 -14.13 36.53 14.70
C VAL A 12 -13.09 36.27 15.81
N SER A 13 -13.29 36.87 16.99
CA SER A 13 -12.40 36.65 18.14
C SER A 13 -12.45 35.19 18.65
N GLU A 14 -13.62 34.58 18.65
CA GLU A 14 -13.79 33.17 19.01
C GLU A 14 -13.24 32.26 17.89
N ALA A 15 -13.48 32.61 16.62
CA ALA A 15 -12.91 31.88 15.50
C ALA A 15 -11.38 31.87 15.49
N VAL A 16 -10.72 32.95 15.93
CA VAL A 16 -9.27 32.99 16.13
C VAL A 16 -8.82 31.99 17.19
N GLN A 17 -9.54 31.90 18.34
CA GLN A 17 -9.21 30.96 19.40
C GLN A 17 -9.42 29.50 18.97
N LEU A 18 -10.55 29.21 18.34
CA LEU A 18 -10.85 27.86 17.84
C LEU A 18 -9.86 27.45 16.76
N GLY A 19 -9.52 28.32 15.81
CA GLY A 19 -8.55 28.04 14.77
C GLY A 19 -7.10 27.85 15.26
N ALA A 20 -6.77 28.38 16.44
CA ALA A 20 -5.50 28.10 17.08
C ALA A 20 -5.41 26.65 17.59
N LEU A 21 -6.54 26.09 18.06
CA LEU A 21 -6.62 24.77 18.66
C LEU A 21 -6.96 23.67 17.63
N ASP A 22 -7.71 24.04 16.59
CA ASP A 22 -8.24 23.10 15.61
C ASP A 22 -7.86 23.52 14.17
N PRO A 23 -6.91 22.83 13.52
CA PRO A 23 -6.51 23.07 12.14
C PRO A 23 -7.65 22.90 11.12
N GLU A 24 -8.57 21.95 11.36
CA GLU A 24 -9.72 21.73 10.49
C GLU A 24 -10.68 22.90 10.55
N PHE A 25 -10.98 23.38 11.76
CA PHE A 25 -11.78 24.58 11.93
C PHE A 25 -11.14 25.79 11.26
N PHE A 26 -9.82 26.00 11.45
CA PHE A 26 -9.07 27.07 10.79
C PHE A 26 -9.23 27.01 9.27
N GLY A 27 -9.02 25.83 8.68
CA GLY A 27 -9.15 25.62 7.25
C GLY A 27 -10.55 25.93 6.74
N ARG A 28 -11.58 25.41 7.40
CA ARG A 28 -12.99 25.60 6.99
C ARG A 28 -13.47 27.04 7.15
N PHE A 29 -13.07 27.71 8.23
CA PHE A 29 -13.50 29.06 8.51
C PHE A 29 -12.79 30.10 7.62
N PHE A 30 -11.45 30.04 7.54
CA PHE A 30 -10.68 31.03 6.81
C PHE A 30 -10.47 30.70 5.31
N PHE A 31 -10.56 29.41 4.93
CA PHE A 31 -10.32 28.93 3.58
C PHE A 31 -11.43 28.00 3.06
N PRO A 32 -12.72 28.39 3.10
CA PRO A 32 -13.83 27.51 2.73
C PRO A 32 -13.80 27.06 1.27
N LYS A 33 -13.14 27.82 0.38
CA LYS A 33 -12.94 27.43 -1.02
C LYS A 33 -11.94 26.29 -1.18
N THR A 34 -11.01 26.13 -0.25
CA THR A 34 -10.04 25.03 -0.21
C THR A 34 -10.62 23.83 0.53
N CYS A 35 -11.28 24.07 1.67
CA CYS A 35 -11.90 23.06 2.54
C CYS A 35 -13.39 22.92 2.25
N ARG A 36 -13.73 22.43 1.03
CA ARG A 36 -15.14 22.31 0.56
C ARG A 36 -15.89 21.13 1.19
N GLN A 37 -15.19 20.13 1.62
CA GLN A 37 -15.73 18.90 2.19
C GLN A 37 -15.12 18.70 3.57
N GLU A 38 -15.79 17.90 4.38
CA GLU A 38 -15.24 17.41 5.64
C GLU A 38 -13.95 16.64 5.39
N SER A 39 -12.96 16.90 6.23
CA SER A 39 -11.67 16.23 6.13
C SER A 39 -11.79 14.77 6.58
N PRO A 40 -11.22 13.82 5.85
CA PRO A 40 -11.14 12.44 6.29
C PRO A 40 -10.21 12.30 7.49
N GLU A 41 -10.35 11.22 8.24
CA GLU A 41 -9.59 10.95 9.47
C GLU A 41 -8.08 11.09 9.28
N PHE A 42 -7.53 10.57 8.19
CA PHE A 42 -6.09 10.67 7.94
C PHE A 42 -5.57 12.11 7.76
N HIS A 43 -6.43 13.07 7.38
CA HIS A 43 -6.05 14.49 7.39
C HIS A 43 -5.96 15.04 8.81
N LEU A 44 -6.88 14.63 9.70
CA LEU A 44 -6.85 15.05 11.10
C LEU A 44 -5.63 14.46 11.83
N GLU A 45 -5.29 13.22 11.54
CA GLU A 45 -4.06 12.58 12.04
C GLU A 45 -2.80 13.28 11.51
N LEU A 46 -2.80 13.66 10.23
CA LEU A 46 -1.70 14.44 9.64
C LEU A 46 -1.56 15.80 10.33
N ASP A 47 -2.65 16.53 10.50
CA ASP A 47 -2.63 17.83 11.17
C ASP A 47 -2.14 17.72 12.61
N ALA A 48 -2.56 16.69 13.34
CA ALA A 48 -2.07 16.40 14.69
C ALA A 48 -0.55 16.11 14.69
N ALA A 49 -0.03 15.41 13.68
CA ALA A 49 1.40 15.17 13.54
C ALA A 49 2.18 16.44 13.16
N LEU A 50 1.59 17.31 12.35
CA LEU A 50 2.19 18.61 11.99
C LEU A 50 2.22 19.57 13.19
N ASP A 51 1.22 19.52 14.07
CA ASP A 51 1.16 20.36 15.28
C ASP A 51 1.93 19.77 16.47
N ASP A 52 2.35 18.52 16.39
CA ASP A 52 3.15 17.87 17.43
C ASP A 52 4.46 18.64 17.69
N THR A 53 4.67 19.03 18.94
CA THR A 53 5.84 19.81 19.35
C THR A 53 7.06 18.95 19.72
N GLU A 54 6.89 17.64 19.89
CA GLU A 54 7.97 16.74 20.27
C GLU A 54 8.86 16.38 19.08
N HIS A 55 8.27 16.27 17.88
CA HIS A 55 8.99 15.87 16.67
C HIS A 55 9.26 17.06 15.76
N ARG A 56 10.54 17.31 15.51
CA ARG A 56 10.99 18.36 14.59
C ARG A 56 10.93 17.95 13.12
N TYR A 57 10.95 16.64 12.87
CA TYR A 57 10.92 16.06 11.54
C TYR A 57 9.64 15.24 11.39
N VAL A 58 8.81 15.62 10.44
CA VAL A 58 7.55 14.93 10.14
C VAL A 58 7.53 14.56 8.67
N SER A 59 7.24 13.31 8.36
CA SER A 59 7.02 12.88 6.98
C SER A 59 5.70 12.14 6.83
N ALA A 60 5.04 12.30 5.67
CA ALA A 60 3.88 11.50 5.35
C ALA A 60 3.90 11.07 3.89
N MET A 61 3.85 9.77 3.70
CA MET A 61 3.61 9.12 2.44
C MET A 61 2.10 9.05 2.21
N ILE A 62 1.61 9.76 1.20
CA ILE A 62 0.17 9.88 0.96
C ILE A 62 -0.11 9.59 -0.51
N PHE A 63 -1.17 8.83 -0.77
CA PHE A 63 -1.60 8.47 -2.11
C PHE A 63 -1.89 9.70 -2.99
N ARG A 64 -1.85 9.49 -4.30
CA ARG A 64 -2.11 10.55 -5.29
C ARG A 64 -3.54 11.07 -5.18
N GLY A 65 -3.69 12.39 -5.11
CA GLY A 65 -5.00 13.03 -4.90
C GLY A 65 -5.40 13.16 -3.43
N GLY A 66 -4.60 12.67 -2.47
CA GLY A 66 -4.82 12.77 -1.02
C GLY A 66 -4.65 14.19 -0.43
N ALA A 67 -4.63 15.23 -1.27
CA ALA A 67 -4.59 16.66 -0.91
C ALA A 67 -3.34 17.14 -0.12
N LYS A 68 -2.18 16.48 -0.28
CA LYS A 68 -0.88 16.85 0.34
C LYS A 68 -0.60 18.35 0.29
N THR A 69 -0.48 18.89 -0.92
CA THR A 69 -0.17 20.32 -1.15
C THR A 69 -1.16 21.25 -0.47
N SER A 70 -2.45 20.91 -0.47
CA SER A 70 -3.49 21.74 0.18
C SER A 70 -3.31 21.76 1.70
N ARG A 71 -3.00 20.62 2.33
CA ARG A 71 -2.75 20.54 3.78
C ARG A 71 -1.50 21.33 4.16
N LEU A 72 -0.40 21.22 3.40
CA LEU A 72 0.81 22.02 3.63
C LEU A 72 0.55 23.53 3.53
N ARG A 73 -0.21 23.97 2.52
CA ARG A 73 -0.57 25.39 2.35
C ARG A 73 -1.39 25.90 3.51
N LEU A 74 -2.37 25.14 3.98
CA LEU A 74 -3.18 25.50 5.15
C LEU A 74 -2.34 25.55 6.42
N TYR A 75 -1.46 24.56 6.62
CA TYR A 75 -0.54 24.55 7.76
C TYR A 75 0.37 25.77 7.78
N VAL A 76 0.98 26.12 6.64
CA VAL A 76 1.83 27.32 6.53
C VAL A 76 1.02 28.60 6.77
N ALA A 77 -0.17 28.72 6.18
CA ALA A 77 -1.04 29.87 6.41
C ALA A 77 -1.41 30.01 7.90
N ARG A 78 -1.68 28.89 8.59
CA ARG A 78 -1.96 28.88 10.02
C ARG A 78 -0.74 29.30 10.85
N ARG A 79 0.46 28.81 10.53
CA ARG A 79 1.69 29.25 11.21
C ARG A 79 1.96 30.75 11.03
N ILE A 80 1.68 31.30 9.86
CA ILE A 80 1.76 32.75 9.60
C ILE A 80 0.70 33.52 10.40
N ALA A 81 -0.55 33.05 10.40
CA ALA A 81 -1.67 33.67 11.09
C ALA A 81 -1.40 33.88 12.59
N TYR A 82 -0.75 32.89 13.21
CA TYR A 82 -0.46 32.94 14.65
C TYR A 82 0.99 33.37 14.96
N GLY A 83 1.73 33.90 13.98
CA GLY A 83 3.10 34.39 14.18
C GLY A 83 4.10 33.32 14.64
N LEU A 84 3.85 32.03 14.33
CA LEU A 84 4.66 30.91 14.80
C LEU A 84 5.91 30.65 13.97
N SER A 85 6.07 31.29 12.83
CA SER A 85 7.21 31.14 11.95
C SER A 85 7.68 32.48 11.43
N ARG A 86 9.02 32.61 11.26
CA ARG A 86 9.68 33.82 10.80
C ARG A 86 10.30 33.65 9.40
N THR A 87 10.91 32.49 9.15
CA THR A 87 11.51 32.17 7.86
C THR A 87 11.06 30.80 7.39
N ILE A 88 10.31 30.79 6.28
CA ILE A 88 9.65 29.61 5.75
C ILE A 88 10.23 29.27 4.39
N LEU A 89 10.63 28.01 4.19
CA LEU A 89 11.01 27.49 2.89
C LEU A 89 9.92 26.58 2.33
N PHE A 90 9.41 26.89 1.15
CA PHE A 90 8.67 25.96 0.31
C PHE A 90 9.65 25.30 -0.66
N VAL A 91 9.77 23.98 -0.58
CA VAL A 91 10.67 23.20 -1.44
C VAL A 91 9.83 22.22 -2.26
N GLY A 92 9.99 22.23 -3.58
CA GLY A 92 9.36 21.29 -4.51
C GLY A 92 10.41 20.60 -5.37
N LYS A 93 9.96 19.72 -6.27
CA LYS A 93 10.84 19.06 -7.27
C LYS A 93 11.59 20.08 -8.15
N SER A 94 10.96 21.20 -8.44
CA SER A 94 11.55 22.36 -9.12
C SER A 94 11.11 23.65 -8.44
N GLN A 95 11.80 24.75 -8.72
CA GLN A 95 11.40 26.06 -8.20
C GLN A 95 10.00 26.46 -8.70
N GLU A 96 9.66 26.15 -9.95
CA GLU A 96 8.33 26.43 -10.52
C GLU A 96 7.22 25.67 -9.76
N HIS A 97 7.51 24.45 -9.29
CA HIS A 97 6.56 23.70 -8.47
C HIS A 97 6.34 24.38 -7.10
N ALA A 98 7.39 24.82 -6.45
CA ALA A 98 7.32 25.52 -5.16
C ALA A 98 6.62 26.88 -5.29
N VAL A 99 6.86 27.62 -6.39
CA VAL A 99 6.24 28.93 -6.69
C VAL A 99 4.72 28.84 -6.67
N LYS A 100 4.09 27.76 -7.13
CA LYS A 100 2.62 27.59 -7.08
C LYS A 100 2.06 27.65 -5.66
N SER A 101 2.81 27.18 -4.66
CA SER A 101 2.41 27.28 -3.26
C SER A 101 2.63 28.69 -2.70
N LEU A 102 3.69 29.36 -3.16
CA LEU A 102 3.93 30.76 -2.83
C LEU A 102 2.86 31.67 -3.42
N GLU A 103 2.48 31.49 -4.69
CA GLU A 103 1.40 32.24 -5.35
C GLU A 103 0.04 32.05 -4.64
N TRP A 104 -0.24 30.83 -4.19
CA TRP A 104 -1.45 30.56 -3.39
C TRP A 104 -1.44 31.40 -2.10
N LEU A 105 -0.30 31.48 -1.42
CA LEU A 105 -0.13 32.30 -0.21
C LEU A 105 -0.21 33.80 -0.51
N GLN A 106 0.41 34.27 -1.59
CA GLN A 106 0.28 35.65 -2.06
C GLN A 106 -1.19 36.04 -2.29
N ASN A 107 -1.95 35.14 -2.91
CA ASN A 107 -3.38 35.35 -3.13
C ASN A 107 -4.17 35.34 -1.82
N ALA A 108 -3.80 34.46 -0.87
CA ALA A 108 -4.41 34.43 0.45
C ALA A 108 -4.22 35.77 1.20
N VAL A 109 -3.02 36.31 1.21
CA VAL A 109 -2.73 37.60 1.87
C VAL A 109 -3.35 38.78 1.12
N SER A 110 -3.37 38.75 -0.22
CA SER A 110 -3.83 39.89 -1.02
C SER A 110 -5.36 39.96 -1.16
N TYR A 111 -6.04 38.82 -1.25
CA TYR A 111 -7.46 38.78 -1.67
C TYR A 111 -8.39 38.10 -0.64
N ASN A 112 -7.87 37.31 0.30
CA ASN A 112 -8.72 36.76 1.36
C ASN A 112 -8.82 37.75 2.51
N LYS A 113 -9.79 38.66 2.43
CA LYS A 113 -10.02 39.74 3.43
C LYS A 113 -10.31 39.20 4.82
N LEU A 114 -10.99 38.05 4.93
CA LEU A 114 -11.27 37.44 6.22
C LEU A 114 -9.97 36.99 6.88
N TYR A 115 -9.14 36.24 6.17
CA TYR A 115 -7.86 35.75 6.68
C TYR A 115 -6.89 36.90 6.95
N ALA A 116 -6.57 37.71 5.93
CA ALA A 116 -5.58 38.78 6.06
C ALA A 116 -6.02 39.86 7.06
N GLY A 117 -7.31 40.25 7.02
CA GLY A 117 -7.84 41.28 7.92
C GLY A 117 -7.89 40.83 9.39
N THR A 118 -8.30 39.59 9.65
CA THR A 118 -8.38 39.06 11.02
C THR A 118 -7.03 39.01 11.70
N PHE A 119 -5.97 38.56 10.98
CA PHE A 119 -4.63 38.43 11.53
C PHE A 119 -3.72 39.62 11.26
N GLY A 120 -4.25 40.72 10.68
CA GLY A 120 -3.49 41.93 10.40
C GLY A 120 -2.34 41.73 9.40
N LEU A 121 -2.47 40.76 8.47
CA LEU A 121 -1.43 40.42 7.53
C LEU A 121 -1.31 41.47 6.43
N LYS A 122 -0.11 41.93 6.18
CA LYS A 122 0.20 42.98 5.18
C LYS A 122 1.36 42.55 4.30
N LYS A 123 1.24 42.92 3.02
CA LYS A 123 2.32 42.76 2.05
C LYS A 123 3.54 43.57 2.45
N GLY A 124 4.70 42.94 2.44
CA GLY A 124 5.97 43.60 2.73
C GLY A 124 6.69 44.16 1.50
N SER A 125 7.94 44.60 1.71
CA SER A 125 8.76 45.20 0.68
C SER A 125 9.18 44.22 -0.41
N LYS A 126 9.51 43.00 -0.03
CA LYS A 126 9.79 41.91 -0.97
C LYS A 126 8.50 41.18 -1.35
N TRP A 127 8.18 41.23 -2.65
CA TRP A 127 6.97 40.57 -3.15
C TRP A 127 7.21 40.12 -4.58
N THR A 128 8.00 39.06 -4.71
CA THR A 128 8.38 38.49 -6.01
C THR A 128 7.72 37.14 -6.26
N GLY A 129 7.94 36.54 -7.41
CA GLY A 129 7.44 35.18 -7.70
C GLY A 129 8.11 34.08 -6.88
N THR A 130 9.28 34.33 -6.30
CA THR A 130 10.07 33.33 -5.58
C THR A 130 10.28 33.63 -4.11
N GLU A 131 10.00 34.85 -3.68
CA GLU A 131 10.25 35.31 -2.30
C GLU A 131 9.27 36.42 -1.93
N ILE A 132 8.66 36.31 -0.74
CA ILE A 132 7.72 37.31 -0.22
C ILE A 132 7.97 37.61 1.25
N ASP A 133 7.71 38.87 1.63
CA ASP A 133 7.65 39.34 3.01
C ASP A 133 6.18 39.60 3.40
N ILE A 134 5.81 39.14 4.56
CA ILE A 134 4.45 39.31 5.13
C ILE A 134 4.62 39.92 6.52
N TYR A 135 4.14 41.14 6.75
CA TYR A 135 4.03 41.71 8.08
C TYR A 135 2.83 41.11 8.82
N HIS A 136 3.00 40.79 10.08
CA HIS A 136 1.97 40.23 10.96
C HIS A 136 1.65 41.26 12.06
N GLY A 137 0.41 41.71 12.11
CA GLY A 137 -0.05 42.70 13.10
C GLY A 137 0.78 44.00 13.09
N THR A 138 1.44 44.28 14.18
CA THR A 138 2.32 45.45 14.37
C THR A 138 3.81 45.11 14.35
N ASP A 139 4.15 43.86 13.97
CA ASP A 139 5.54 43.40 13.96
C ASP A 139 6.39 44.24 12.96
N GLU A 140 7.55 44.67 13.40
CA GLU A 140 8.49 45.44 12.55
C GLU A 140 9.26 44.51 11.58
N ILE A 141 9.37 43.22 11.94
CA ILE A 141 10.13 42.25 11.19
C ILE A 141 9.15 41.36 10.43
N PRO A 142 9.25 41.30 9.10
CA PRO A 142 8.33 40.49 8.31
C PRO A 142 8.62 38.99 8.42
N ILE A 143 7.59 38.18 8.25
CA ILE A 143 7.72 36.77 7.98
C ILE A 143 8.15 36.60 6.54
N ARG A 144 9.30 35.96 6.30
CA ARG A 144 9.81 35.70 4.95
C ARG A 144 9.47 34.30 4.47
N VAL A 145 8.95 34.20 3.26
CA VAL A 145 8.64 32.93 2.62
C VAL A 145 9.37 32.83 1.29
N ILE A 146 10.10 31.73 1.08
CA ILE A 146 10.97 31.53 -0.08
C ILE A 146 10.58 30.22 -0.77
N ALA A 147 10.45 30.23 -2.10
CA ALA A 147 10.20 29.06 -2.93
C ALA A 147 11.48 28.58 -3.62
N LEU A 148 11.81 27.30 -3.42
CA LEU A 148 13.04 26.66 -3.93
C LEU A 148 12.73 25.31 -4.59
N GLY A 149 13.55 24.93 -5.58
CA GLY A 149 13.63 23.55 -6.03
C GLY A 149 14.58 22.72 -5.15
N ILE A 150 14.36 21.43 -5.03
CA ILE A 150 15.22 20.52 -4.23
C ILE A 150 16.69 20.54 -4.65
N THR A 151 16.96 20.80 -5.94
CA THR A 151 18.32 20.96 -6.49
C THR A 151 18.84 22.39 -6.41
N GLY A 152 18.02 23.33 -5.93
CA GLY A 152 18.40 24.75 -5.80
C GLY A 152 19.46 24.96 -4.73
N SER A 153 20.05 26.17 -4.72
CA SER A 153 21.05 26.54 -3.71
C SER A 153 20.37 26.79 -2.36
N VAL A 154 20.30 25.74 -1.54
CA VAL A 154 19.78 25.81 -0.16
C VAL A 154 20.89 26.27 0.82
N ARG A 155 22.16 26.14 0.42
CA ARG A 155 23.28 26.51 1.26
C ARG A 155 23.37 28.03 1.43
N GLY A 156 23.31 28.49 2.69
CA GLY A 156 23.41 29.92 3.01
C GLY A 156 22.09 30.69 2.91
N VAL A 157 20.93 30.01 2.89
CA VAL A 157 19.65 30.69 3.10
C VAL A 157 19.63 31.17 4.57
N ASN A 158 20.16 32.33 4.79
CA ASN A 158 20.12 33.04 6.04
C ASN A 158 19.45 34.38 5.75
N VAL A 159 18.37 34.67 6.45
CA VAL A 159 17.61 35.89 6.22
C VAL A 159 17.74 36.76 7.48
N ASP A 160 18.42 37.86 7.35
CA ASP A 160 18.63 38.82 8.46
C ASP A 160 19.15 38.10 9.74
N ASP A 161 20.16 37.23 9.57
CA ASP A 161 20.80 36.40 10.59
C ASP A 161 19.90 35.28 11.19
N TYR A 162 18.69 35.03 10.63
CA TYR A 162 17.83 33.97 11.05
C TYR A 162 17.83 32.79 10.07
N ARG A 163 18.00 31.60 10.61
CA ARG A 163 17.82 30.36 9.86
C ARG A 163 16.34 30.05 9.65
N PRO A 164 15.98 29.29 8.61
CA PRO A 164 14.62 28.83 8.45
C PRO A 164 14.11 28.07 9.67
N ASP A 165 12.95 28.45 10.19
CA ASP A 165 12.26 27.77 11.29
C ASP A 165 11.13 26.85 10.81
N LEU A 166 10.77 26.95 9.53
CA LEU A 166 9.85 26.01 8.87
C LEU A 166 10.34 25.67 7.47
N ILE A 167 10.53 24.39 7.22
CA ILE A 167 10.86 23.86 5.91
C ILE A 167 9.75 22.89 5.51
N VAL A 168 9.00 23.22 4.46
CA VAL A 168 7.96 22.34 3.89
C VAL A 168 8.41 21.84 2.54
N VAL A 169 8.46 20.53 2.38
CA VAL A 169 8.91 19.84 1.17
C VAL A 169 7.73 19.08 0.58
N ASP A 170 7.30 19.52 -0.59
CA ASP A 170 6.10 19.02 -1.28
C ASP A 170 6.47 18.32 -2.58
N ASP A 171 6.29 17.01 -2.62
CA ASP A 171 6.60 16.13 -3.76
C ASP A 171 7.97 16.49 -4.42
N PRO A 172 9.11 16.39 -3.68
CA PRO A 172 10.41 16.80 -4.19
C PRO A 172 11.01 15.87 -5.24
N CYS A 173 10.49 14.65 -5.33
CA CYS A 173 10.93 13.61 -6.26
C CYS A 173 9.95 13.43 -7.40
N ASP A 174 10.46 13.11 -8.59
CA ASP A 174 9.72 12.64 -9.75
C ASP A 174 10.51 11.56 -10.49
N GLU A 175 9.92 10.97 -11.52
CA GLU A 175 10.57 9.91 -12.32
C GLU A 175 11.85 10.42 -13.00
N GLU A 176 11.90 11.70 -13.37
CA GLU A 176 13.06 12.27 -14.05
C GLU A 176 14.25 12.46 -13.10
N ASN A 177 14.01 12.99 -11.89
CA ASN A 177 15.08 13.29 -10.94
C ASN A 177 15.48 12.13 -10.03
N THR A 178 14.79 10.97 -10.12
CA THR A 178 15.06 9.75 -9.34
C THR A 178 15.29 8.50 -10.18
N SER A 179 15.44 8.64 -11.50
CA SER A 179 15.53 7.50 -12.42
C SER A 179 16.79 6.64 -12.21
N THR A 180 17.92 7.23 -11.79
CA THR A 180 19.15 6.48 -11.53
C THR A 180 19.54 6.48 -10.05
N PRO A 181 20.31 5.47 -9.57
CA PRO A 181 20.82 5.45 -8.19
C PRO A 181 21.63 6.70 -7.84
N GLU A 182 22.42 7.24 -8.79
CA GLU A 182 23.24 8.44 -8.61
C GLU A 182 22.36 9.69 -8.40
N GLN A 183 21.27 9.80 -9.15
CA GLN A 183 20.31 10.89 -8.99
C GLN A 183 19.60 10.79 -7.63
N ARG A 184 19.14 9.60 -7.23
CA ARG A 184 18.53 9.37 -5.90
C ARG A 184 19.50 9.75 -4.79
N LYS A 185 20.76 9.30 -4.87
CA LYS A 185 21.79 9.66 -3.90
C LYS A 185 22.02 11.16 -3.84
N LYS A 186 22.13 11.84 -4.99
CA LYS A 186 22.31 13.29 -5.05
C LYS A 186 21.17 14.04 -4.35
N ILE A 187 19.92 13.65 -4.60
CA ILE A 187 18.74 14.23 -3.95
C ILE A 187 18.77 13.98 -2.44
N SER A 188 19.11 12.75 -2.02
CA SER A 188 19.26 12.39 -0.61
C SER A 188 20.35 13.21 0.09
N ASP A 189 21.52 13.37 -0.54
CA ASP A 189 22.63 14.18 0.00
C ASP A 189 22.23 15.66 0.12
N LEU A 190 21.47 16.21 -0.81
CA LEU A 190 20.95 17.59 -0.74
C LEU A 190 19.91 17.73 0.38
N PHE A 191 19.00 16.77 0.50
CA PHE A 191 17.93 16.79 1.49
C PHE A 191 18.46 16.67 2.92
N PHE A 192 19.19 15.60 3.23
CA PHE A 192 19.72 15.35 4.59
C PHE A 192 20.96 16.18 4.91
N GLY A 193 21.83 16.42 3.93
CA GLY A 193 23.10 17.10 4.12
C GLY A 193 23.01 18.62 4.06
N ALA A 194 22.17 19.19 3.21
CA ALA A 194 22.09 20.65 3.04
C ALA A 194 20.77 21.21 3.61
N LEU A 195 19.63 20.71 3.16
CA LEU A 195 18.32 21.27 3.51
C LEU A 195 18.00 21.04 5.00
N ALA A 196 18.10 19.82 5.51
CA ALA A 196 17.82 19.52 6.91
C ALA A 196 18.79 20.27 7.86
N LYS A 197 20.03 20.48 7.44
CA LYS A 197 21.02 21.23 8.22
C LYS A 197 20.82 22.76 8.17
N SER A 198 20.00 23.28 7.26
CA SER A 198 19.63 24.69 7.23
C SER A 198 18.55 25.05 8.25
N LEU A 199 17.80 24.08 8.77
CA LEU A 199 16.78 24.29 9.81
C LEU A 199 17.41 24.91 11.06
N ALA A 200 16.76 25.93 11.62
CA ALA A 200 17.20 26.59 12.85
C ALA A 200 17.37 25.58 14.00
N PRO A 201 18.43 25.66 14.81
CA PRO A 201 18.57 24.74 15.95
C PRO A 201 17.47 24.94 17.00
N ALA A 202 17.20 23.92 17.79
CA ALA A 202 16.15 24.00 18.81
C ALA A 202 16.43 25.06 19.89
N SER A 203 17.69 25.40 20.14
CA SER A 203 18.08 26.47 21.05
C SER A 203 17.66 27.85 20.58
N GLU A 204 17.54 28.08 19.27
CA GLU A 204 17.16 29.38 18.67
C GLU A 204 15.68 29.39 18.31
N ALA A 205 15.13 28.26 17.81
CA ALA A 205 13.74 28.12 17.42
C ALA A 205 13.19 26.76 17.92
N PRO A 206 12.63 26.71 19.15
CA PRO A 206 12.09 25.47 19.71
C PRO A 206 10.99 24.81 18.86
N HIS A 207 10.25 25.64 18.11
CA HIS A 207 9.15 25.19 17.24
C HIS A 207 9.57 25.01 15.77
N ALA A 208 10.89 25.01 15.50
CA ALA A 208 11.38 24.78 14.16
C ALA A 208 11.04 23.37 13.68
N LYS A 209 10.49 23.27 12.45
CA LYS A 209 10.00 22.03 11.89
C LYS A 209 10.36 21.85 10.43
N MET A 210 10.69 20.62 10.06
CA MET A 210 10.84 20.20 8.67
C MET A 210 9.79 19.12 8.35
N ILE A 211 9.09 19.32 7.25
CA ILE A 211 7.96 18.47 6.84
C ILE A 211 8.22 17.97 5.42
N LEU A 212 8.06 16.67 5.20
CA LEU A 212 8.10 16.05 3.88
C LEU A 212 6.78 15.36 3.59
N LEU A 213 6.04 15.83 2.59
CA LEU A 213 4.87 15.09 2.06
C LEU A 213 5.16 14.64 0.64
N GLN A 214 5.00 13.35 0.38
CA GLN A 214 5.31 12.78 -0.93
C GLN A 214 4.46 11.54 -1.22
N THR A 215 4.18 11.28 -2.49
CA THR A 215 3.77 9.96 -2.97
C THR A 215 5.03 9.17 -3.28
N VAL A 216 5.09 7.90 -2.88
CA VAL A 216 6.28 7.05 -3.09
C VAL A 216 6.51 6.79 -4.58
N LEU A 217 7.77 6.77 -5.00
CA LEU A 217 8.19 6.44 -6.36
C LEU A 217 9.01 5.14 -6.39
N ASN A 218 9.88 4.94 -5.40
CA ASN A 218 10.72 3.75 -5.27
C ASN A 218 11.15 3.54 -3.80
N SER A 219 11.76 2.40 -3.50
CA SER A 219 12.18 2.04 -2.14
C SER A 219 13.36 2.85 -1.59
N GLU A 220 14.02 3.63 -2.43
CA GLU A 220 15.20 4.44 -2.08
C GLU A 220 14.94 5.95 -2.22
N ASP A 221 13.70 6.37 -2.45
CA ASP A 221 13.35 7.78 -2.49
C ASP A 221 13.31 8.42 -1.08
N LEU A 222 13.22 9.74 -1.03
CA LEU A 222 13.29 10.49 0.22
C LEU A 222 12.24 10.05 1.23
N ILE A 223 11.00 9.82 0.79
CA ILE A 223 9.93 9.43 1.72
C ILE A 223 10.15 8.03 2.29
N SER A 224 10.64 7.10 1.47
CA SER A 224 10.98 5.74 1.92
C SER A 224 12.15 5.75 2.91
N LEU A 225 13.12 6.65 2.74
CA LEU A 225 14.24 6.83 3.66
C LEU A 225 13.78 7.43 4.99
N THR A 226 12.91 8.46 4.97
CA THR A 226 12.41 9.10 6.20
C THR A 226 11.53 8.17 7.03
N ILE A 227 10.76 7.27 6.40
CA ILE A 227 9.94 6.26 7.11
C ILE A 227 10.81 5.29 7.91
N ARG A 228 12.02 5.00 7.43
CA ARG A 228 12.96 4.08 8.12
C ARG A 228 13.82 4.79 9.16
N ASP A 229 13.85 6.12 9.16
CA ASP A 229 14.65 6.92 10.07
C ASP A 229 13.85 7.21 11.37
N PRO A 230 14.31 6.71 12.54
CA PRO A 230 13.61 6.92 13.81
C PRO A 230 13.57 8.37 14.30
N GLN A 231 14.33 9.28 13.68
CA GLN A 231 14.25 10.72 13.98
C GLN A 231 13.01 11.38 13.39
N TRP A 232 12.34 10.71 12.43
CA TRP A 232 11.17 11.22 11.75
C TRP A 232 9.89 10.60 12.32
N LYS A 233 8.92 11.45 12.65
CA LYS A 233 7.54 11.00 12.83
C LYS A 233 6.93 10.78 11.47
N SER A 234 6.79 9.52 11.09
CA SER A 234 6.37 9.14 9.73
C SER A 234 4.97 8.54 9.71
N LEU A 235 4.17 8.93 8.73
CA LEU A 235 2.81 8.47 8.50
C LEU A 235 2.71 7.87 7.09
N VAL A 236 1.89 6.84 6.91
CA VAL A 236 1.66 6.20 5.61
C VAL A 236 0.17 6.03 5.37
N TYR A 237 -0.34 6.62 4.29
CA TYR A 237 -1.75 6.59 3.92
C TYR A 237 -1.93 6.21 2.46
N GLY A 238 -2.27 4.94 2.20
CA GLY A 238 -2.83 4.50 0.93
C GLY A 238 -4.29 4.93 0.80
N CYS A 239 -4.87 4.79 -0.38
CA CYS A 239 -6.28 5.16 -0.63
C CYS A 239 -7.28 4.25 0.10
N PHE A 240 -6.89 3.01 0.44
CA PHE A 240 -7.68 2.08 1.23
C PHE A 240 -7.22 2.01 2.69
N ASP A 241 -8.16 1.75 3.59
CA ASP A 241 -7.88 1.35 4.97
C ASP A 241 -7.54 -0.16 5.06
N GLU A 242 -7.27 -0.65 6.26
CA GLU A 242 -6.98 -2.06 6.54
C GLU A 242 -8.14 -3.03 6.23
N PHE A 243 -9.36 -2.50 6.03
CA PHE A 243 -10.55 -3.25 5.67
C PHE A 243 -10.90 -3.15 4.18
N GLY A 244 -10.02 -2.55 3.35
CA GLY A 244 -10.27 -2.34 1.93
C GLY A 244 -11.30 -1.26 1.61
N ARG A 245 -11.66 -0.40 2.56
CA ARG A 245 -12.57 0.73 2.37
C ARG A 245 -11.79 1.99 2.04
N SER A 246 -12.36 2.87 1.24
CA SER A 246 -11.75 4.16 0.95
C SER A 246 -11.49 4.97 2.23
N ARG A 247 -10.29 5.51 2.38
CA ARG A 247 -9.96 6.48 3.44
C ARG A 247 -10.61 7.84 3.22
N TRP A 248 -11.09 8.14 2.01
CA TRP A 248 -11.79 9.38 1.69
C TRP A 248 -13.02 9.14 0.83
N PRO A 249 -14.08 8.49 1.38
CA PRO A 249 -15.23 8.04 0.59
C PRO A 249 -16.04 9.17 -0.07
N LEU A 250 -16.03 10.39 0.51
CA LEU A 250 -16.69 11.56 -0.07
C LEU A 250 -16.04 12.01 -1.38
N ARG A 251 -14.75 11.80 -1.54
CA ARG A 251 -14.00 12.17 -2.76
C ARG A 251 -13.73 10.98 -3.67
N PHE A 252 -13.43 9.86 -3.09
CA PHE A 252 -13.09 8.60 -3.76
C PHE A 252 -13.95 7.47 -3.19
N PRO A 253 -15.16 7.25 -3.69
CA PRO A 253 -16.00 6.12 -3.24
C PRO A 253 -15.26 4.79 -3.39
N THR A 254 -15.38 3.89 -2.41
CA THR A 254 -14.66 2.59 -2.41
C THR A 254 -14.86 1.81 -3.71
N LYS A 255 -16.10 1.75 -4.21
CA LYS A 255 -16.41 1.06 -5.47
C LYS A 255 -15.63 1.62 -6.66
N VAL A 256 -15.51 2.96 -6.75
CA VAL A 256 -14.77 3.62 -7.86
C VAL A 256 -13.30 3.27 -7.79
N LEU A 257 -12.69 3.30 -6.59
CA LEU A 257 -11.29 2.91 -6.41
C LEU A 257 -11.04 1.44 -6.77
N GLN A 258 -11.99 0.55 -6.44
CA GLN A 258 -11.90 -0.87 -6.80
C GLN A 258 -11.99 -1.07 -8.32
N GLU A 259 -12.94 -0.41 -8.99
CA GLU A 259 -13.07 -0.45 -10.45
C GLU A 259 -11.81 0.10 -11.15
N GLU A 260 -11.22 1.18 -10.64
CA GLU A 260 -9.96 1.72 -11.15
C GLU A 260 -8.79 0.75 -10.96
N LYS A 261 -8.70 0.08 -9.80
CA LYS A 261 -7.69 -0.96 -9.54
C LYS A 261 -7.82 -2.12 -10.52
N GLU A 262 -9.03 -2.64 -10.71
CA GLU A 262 -9.31 -3.69 -11.69
C GLU A 262 -8.92 -3.28 -13.11
N ALA A 263 -9.18 -2.05 -13.50
CA ALA A 263 -8.76 -1.53 -14.80
C ALA A 263 -7.23 -1.47 -14.95
N HIS A 264 -6.48 -1.16 -13.87
CA HIS A 264 -5.02 -1.21 -13.88
C HIS A 264 -4.50 -2.65 -13.96
N VAL A 265 -5.13 -3.60 -13.27
CA VAL A 265 -4.84 -5.04 -13.42
C VAL A 265 -5.03 -5.48 -14.87
N ALA A 266 -6.17 -5.12 -15.49
CA ALA A 266 -6.47 -5.49 -16.88
C ALA A 266 -5.45 -4.94 -17.89
N ARG A 267 -4.80 -3.81 -17.57
CA ARG A 267 -3.75 -3.18 -18.40
C ARG A 267 -2.34 -3.64 -18.06
N ASN A 268 -2.15 -4.58 -17.13
CA ASN A 268 -0.86 -5.00 -16.56
C ASN A 268 -0.09 -3.81 -15.91
N GLN A 269 -0.81 -2.89 -15.27
CA GLN A 269 -0.27 -1.70 -14.62
C GLN A 269 -0.53 -1.70 -13.10
N LEU A 270 -0.70 -2.87 -12.49
CA LEU A 270 -0.99 -2.95 -11.06
C LEU A 270 0.12 -2.33 -10.20
N SER A 271 1.39 -2.51 -10.57
CA SER A 271 2.52 -1.88 -9.85
C SER A 271 2.42 -0.35 -9.81
N LEU A 272 1.94 0.27 -10.89
CA LEU A 272 1.68 1.71 -10.93
C LEU A 272 0.55 2.11 -9.96
N TRP A 273 -0.54 1.35 -9.94
CA TRP A 273 -1.64 1.57 -9.00
C TRP A 273 -1.18 1.44 -7.54
N LEU A 274 -0.47 0.35 -7.22
CA LEU A 274 0.03 0.09 -5.87
C LEU A 274 0.93 1.24 -5.38
N ARG A 275 1.81 1.75 -6.24
CA ARG A 275 2.70 2.87 -5.95
C ARG A 275 1.92 4.18 -5.73
N GLU A 276 1.09 4.57 -6.69
CA GLU A 276 0.44 5.88 -6.69
C GLU A 276 -0.75 5.97 -5.72
N MET A 277 -1.50 4.87 -5.56
CA MET A 277 -2.75 4.88 -4.80
C MET A 277 -2.67 4.13 -3.46
N GLU A 278 -1.86 3.09 -3.34
CA GLU A 278 -1.76 2.32 -2.09
C GLU A 278 -0.45 2.59 -1.33
N CYS A 279 0.43 3.44 -1.86
CA CYS A 279 1.72 3.76 -1.27
C CYS A 279 2.63 2.52 -1.06
N LYS A 280 2.49 1.53 -1.92
CA LYS A 280 3.27 0.28 -1.91
C LYS A 280 4.25 0.29 -3.08
N VAL A 281 5.52 0.15 -2.78
CA VAL A 281 6.56 0.05 -3.83
C VAL A 281 6.73 -1.39 -4.23
N VAL A 282 6.47 -1.66 -5.49
CA VAL A 282 6.80 -2.93 -6.13
C VAL A 282 7.84 -2.65 -7.20
N SER A 283 9.10 -3.01 -6.93
CA SER A 283 10.16 -2.90 -7.93
C SER A 283 10.46 -4.28 -8.52
N GLU A 284 10.77 -4.33 -9.82
CA GLU A 284 11.22 -5.56 -10.47
C GLU A 284 12.52 -6.11 -9.82
N GLU A 285 13.33 -5.23 -9.21
CA GLU A 285 14.57 -5.61 -8.52
C GLU A 285 14.30 -6.26 -7.14
N THR A 286 13.19 -5.92 -6.48
CA THR A 286 12.83 -6.47 -5.16
C THR A 286 11.73 -7.53 -5.24
N SER A 287 10.94 -7.56 -6.31
CA SER A 287 9.91 -8.58 -6.52
C SER A 287 10.54 -9.95 -6.74
N ALA A 288 10.01 -10.96 -6.06
CA ALA A 288 10.43 -12.34 -6.25
C ALA A 288 9.98 -12.89 -7.62
N PHE A 289 8.95 -12.31 -8.21
CA PHE A 289 8.32 -12.77 -9.45
C PHE A 289 8.09 -11.60 -10.41
N LEU A 290 8.50 -11.75 -11.67
CA LEU A 290 8.22 -10.73 -12.69
C LEU A 290 6.75 -10.79 -13.10
N PRO A 291 6.03 -9.65 -13.15
CA PRO A 291 4.62 -9.63 -13.57
C PRO A 291 4.38 -10.26 -14.94
N GLY A 292 5.32 -10.11 -15.89
CA GLY A 292 5.25 -10.68 -17.23
C GLY A 292 5.42 -12.21 -17.31
N TRP A 293 5.77 -12.88 -16.20
CA TRP A 293 5.81 -14.34 -16.14
C TRP A 293 4.44 -14.96 -15.97
N LEU A 294 3.53 -14.26 -15.27
CA LEU A 294 2.17 -14.72 -15.02
C LEU A 294 1.37 -14.71 -16.32
N GLN A 295 0.69 -15.81 -16.60
CA GLN A 295 -0.18 -15.96 -17.75
C GLN A 295 -1.65 -15.86 -17.33
N TYR A 296 -2.51 -15.52 -18.29
CA TYR A 296 -3.93 -15.36 -18.02
C TYR A 296 -4.76 -16.34 -18.85
N TRP A 297 -5.80 -16.88 -18.25
CA TRP A 297 -6.77 -17.70 -18.93
C TRP A 297 -8.14 -17.02 -18.96
N ASP A 298 -8.89 -17.25 -20.03
CA ASP A 298 -10.30 -16.84 -20.14
C ASP A 298 -11.23 -18.04 -19.92
N THR A 299 -10.75 -19.25 -20.26
CA THR A 299 -11.47 -20.51 -20.02
C THR A 299 -10.46 -21.56 -19.55
N VAL A 300 -10.79 -22.26 -18.47
CA VAL A 300 -9.97 -23.36 -17.97
C VAL A 300 -10.10 -24.54 -18.94
N PRO A 301 -9.00 -25.18 -19.37
CA PRO A 301 -9.05 -26.32 -20.27
C PRO A 301 -9.92 -27.47 -19.70
N ASP A 302 -10.66 -28.14 -20.58
CA ASP A 302 -11.31 -29.40 -20.24
C ASP A 302 -10.26 -30.52 -20.15
N GLY A 303 -10.38 -31.36 -19.12
CA GLY A 303 -9.41 -32.45 -18.88
C GLY A 303 -8.32 -32.07 -17.88
N GLY A 304 -7.26 -32.90 -17.87
CA GLY A 304 -6.18 -32.75 -16.88
C GLY A 304 -6.51 -33.28 -15.48
N ILE A 305 -5.60 -33.01 -14.55
CA ILE A 305 -5.73 -33.42 -13.14
C ILE A 305 -6.04 -32.20 -12.29
N THR A 306 -7.07 -32.30 -11.45
CA THR A 306 -7.43 -31.24 -10.52
C THR A 306 -6.99 -31.60 -9.09
N ILE A 307 -6.40 -30.63 -8.38
CA ILE A 307 -5.93 -30.75 -7.00
C ILE A 307 -6.55 -29.58 -6.19
N LEU A 308 -7.02 -29.88 -4.98
CA LEU A 308 -7.28 -28.85 -3.98
C LEU A 308 -6.05 -28.69 -3.09
N ALA A 309 -5.49 -27.50 -3.03
CA ALA A 309 -4.48 -27.14 -2.05
C ALA A 309 -5.16 -26.44 -0.87
N VAL A 310 -4.90 -26.92 0.34
CA VAL A 310 -5.57 -26.44 1.56
C VAL A 310 -4.54 -25.98 2.56
N ASP A 311 -4.60 -24.69 2.89
CA ASP A 311 -3.81 -24.06 3.95
C ASP A 311 -4.73 -23.51 5.04
N PRO A 312 -4.98 -24.30 6.10
CA PRO A 312 -5.86 -23.90 7.19
C PRO A 312 -5.07 -23.19 8.30
N THR A 313 -5.50 -22.01 8.67
CA THR A 313 -4.97 -21.28 9.83
C THR A 313 -5.68 -21.71 11.11
N PRO A 314 -4.95 -21.98 12.22
CA PRO A 314 -5.57 -22.36 13.48
C PRO A 314 -6.41 -21.21 14.06
N PRO A 315 -7.56 -21.52 14.71
CA PRO A 315 -8.37 -20.49 15.35
C PRO A 315 -7.59 -19.77 16.46
N PRO A 316 -7.87 -18.48 16.73
CA PRO A 316 -7.22 -17.72 17.79
C PRO A 316 -7.42 -18.38 19.16
N LYS A 317 -6.38 -18.36 20.01
CA LYS A 317 -6.36 -19.05 21.30
C LYS A 317 -7.38 -18.55 22.32
N ASP A 318 -7.93 -17.33 22.14
CA ASP A 318 -8.92 -16.70 23.03
C ASP A 318 -10.19 -16.32 22.26
N SER A 319 -11.09 -17.29 22.12
CA SER A 319 -12.33 -17.14 21.34
C SER A 319 -13.46 -16.32 22.00
N ALA A 320 -13.29 -15.85 23.25
CA ALA A 320 -14.37 -15.15 23.96
C ALA A 320 -14.35 -13.62 23.85
N ASN A 321 -13.22 -12.98 23.46
CA ASN A 321 -13.08 -11.53 23.39
C ASN A 321 -12.11 -11.03 22.30
N ALA A 322 -11.71 -11.85 21.35
CA ALA A 322 -10.81 -11.43 20.29
C ALA A 322 -11.55 -10.54 19.27
N LYS A 323 -11.35 -9.23 19.34
CA LYS A 323 -11.51 -8.40 18.15
C LYS A 323 -10.64 -9.03 17.05
N ILE A 324 -11.25 -9.40 15.92
CA ILE A 324 -10.54 -9.92 14.76
C ILE A 324 -9.47 -8.89 14.40
N SER A 325 -8.24 -9.18 14.75
CA SER A 325 -7.10 -8.33 14.42
C SER A 325 -6.79 -8.52 12.94
N SER A 326 -6.49 -7.45 12.23
CA SER A 326 -6.01 -7.48 10.84
C SER A 326 -4.71 -8.29 10.63
N LYS A 327 -4.10 -8.77 11.71
CA LYS A 327 -2.85 -9.55 11.71
C LYS A 327 -3.04 -11.08 11.75
N HIS A 328 -4.26 -11.60 11.62
CA HIS A 328 -4.46 -13.03 11.51
C HIS A 328 -4.34 -13.48 10.06
N ASP A 329 -3.54 -14.53 9.84
CA ASP A 329 -3.39 -15.19 8.55
C ASP A 329 -4.73 -15.76 8.10
N ASP A 330 -4.98 -15.74 6.81
CA ASP A 330 -6.19 -16.26 6.20
C ASP A 330 -6.08 -17.77 5.97
N SER A 331 -7.21 -18.50 6.12
CA SER A 331 -7.30 -19.89 5.66
C SER A 331 -7.68 -19.92 4.19
N VAL A 332 -6.95 -20.70 3.41
CA VAL A 332 -7.12 -20.77 1.95
C VAL A 332 -7.43 -22.16 1.48
N ILE A 333 -8.40 -22.29 0.57
CA ILE A 333 -8.63 -23.47 -0.25
C ILE A 333 -8.45 -23.06 -1.70
N MET A 334 -7.50 -23.64 -2.42
CA MET A 334 -7.20 -23.31 -3.80
C MET A 334 -7.40 -24.50 -4.72
N VAL A 335 -8.07 -24.29 -5.84
CA VAL A 335 -8.28 -25.30 -6.88
C VAL A 335 -7.27 -25.09 -7.98
N LEU A 336 -6.41 -26.07 -8.20
CA LEU A 336 -5.42 -26.09 -9.26
C LEU A 336 -5.77 -27.17 -10.29
N ARG A 337 -5.60 -26.83 -11.57
CA ARG A 337 -5.67 -27.81 -12.67
C ARG A 337 -4.36 -27.91 -13.38
N ILE A 338 -3.85 -29.12 -13.52
CA ILE A 338 -2.65 -29.45 -14.27
C ILE A 338 -3.08 -29.97 -15.64
N PHE A 339 -2.66 -29.30 -16.70
CA PHE A 339 -2.96 -29.70 -18.08
C PHE A 339 -1.77 -29.37 -18.97
N GLN A 340 -1.23 -30.36 -19.67
CA GLN A 340 -0.07 -30.23 -20.59
C GLN A 340 1.13 -29.50 -19.94
N GLY A 341 1.46 -29.84 -18.69
CA GLY A 341 2.56 -29.24 -17.94
C GLY A 341 2.29 -27.81 -17.46
N ASN A 342 1.14 -27.23 -17.76
CA ASN A 342 0.71 -25.92 -17.25
C ASN A 342 -0.15 -26.09 -15.99
N VAL A 343 -0.10 -25.09 -15.11
CA VAL A 343 -0.90 -25.04 -13.90
C VAL A 343 -1.87 -23.86 -13.97
N TYR A 344 -3.14 -24.16 -13.83
CA TYR A 344 -4.23 -23.19 -13.84
C TYR A 344 -4.78 -23.02 -12.44
N VAL A 345 -4.74 -21.82 -11.88
CA VAL A 345 -5.47 -21.46 -10.67
C VAL A 345 -6.92 -21.23 -11.10
N CYS A 346 -7.78 -22.22 -10.80
CA CYS A 346 -9.16 -22.22 -11.27
C CYS A 346 -10.09 -21.38 -10.38
N GLU A 347 -9.94 -21.54 -9.07
CA GLU A 347 -10.76 -20.87 -8.05
C GLU A 347 -9.99 -20.92 -6.73
N TYR A 348 -10.18 -19.94 -5.85
CA TYR A 348 -9.77 -20.04 -4.45
C TYR A 348 -10.85 -19.48 -3.52
N TYR A 349 -10.86 -19.99 -2.30
CA TYR A 349 -11.68 -19.51 -1.20
C TYR A 349 -10.78 -19.03 -0.07
N LEU A 350 -10.99 -17.78 0.36
CA LEU A 350 -10.23 -17.12 1.40
C LEU A 350 -11.16 -16.80 2.57
N THR A 351 -10.74 -17.10 3.80
CA THR A 351 -11.56 -16.82 4.99
C THR A 351 -10.71 -16.65 6.25
N LYS A 352 -11.14 -15.73 7.12
CA LYS A 352 -10.51 -15.50 8.42
C LYS A 352 -11.14 -16.39 9.49
N SER A 353 -10.32 -17.21 10.16
CA SER A 353 -10.75 -18.04 11.31
C SER A 353 -12.05 -18.82 11.10
N PRO A 354 -12.12 -19.69 10.07
CA PRO A 354 -13.36 -20.40 9.76
C PRO A 354 -13.76 -21.38 10.85
N ASP A 355 -15.08 -21.60 11.01
CA ASP A 355 -15.55 -22.80 11.71
C ASP A 355 -15.01 -24.03 10.97
N PRO A 356 -14.42 -25.01 11.67
CA PRO A 356 -13.86 -26.19 11.03
C PRO A 356 -14.87 -26.99 10.20
N GLN A 357 -16.15 -27.01 10.58
CA GLN A 357 -17.19 -27.73 9.84
C GLN A 357 -17.57 -26.99 8.56
N GLU A 358 -17.68 -25.67 8.61
CA GLU A 358 -17.92 -24.84 7.42
C GLU A 358 -16.75 -24.93 6.43
N PHE A 359 -15.53 -24.91 6.94
CA PHE A 359 -14.33 -25.02 6.11
C PHE A 359 -14.26 -26.39 5.41
N ILE A 360 -14.55 -27.48 6.13
CA ILE A 360 -14.64 -28.83 5.55
C ILE A 360 -15.78 -28.91 4.53
N ALA A 361 -16.94 -28.34 4.83
CA ALA A 361 -18.06 -28.31 3.89
C ALA A 361 -17.66 -27.62 2.57
N LYS A 362 -16.86 -26.55 2.66
CA LYS A 362 -16.33 -25.82 1.50
C LYS A 362 -15.34 -26.65 0.69
N ILE A 363 -14.49 -27.46 1.35
CA ILE A 363 -13.60 -28.40 0.65
C ILE A 363 -14.44 -29.38 -0.20
N PHE A 364 -15.50 -29.98 0.35
CA PHE A 364 -16.36 -30.89 -0.40
C PHE A 364 -17.15 -30.20 -1.51
N GLU A 365 -17.62 -28.98 -1.29
CA GLU A 365 -18.28 -28.16 -2.30
C GLU A 365 -17.38 -27.94 -3.51
N LEU A 366 -16.15 -27.46 -3.27
CA LEU A 366 -15.17 -27.20 -4.33
C LEU A 366 -14.72 -28.50 -5.01
N ALA A 367 -14.50 -29.57 -4.24
CA ALA A 367 -14.16 -30.89 -4.78
C ALA A 367 -15.25 -31.41 -5.73
N GLY A 368 -16.53 -31.27 -5.36
CA GLY A 368 -17.65 -31.64 -6.21
C GLY A 368 -17.77 -30.78 -7.46
N ARG A 369 -17.68 -29.46 -7.33
CA ARG A 369 -17.78 -28.51 -8.43
C ARG A 369 -16.69 -28.74 -9.49
N TRP A 370 -15.47 -28.95 -9.07
CA TRP A 370 -14.32 -29.13 -9.93
C TRP A 370 -13.98 -30.61 -10.23
N ARG A 371 -14.82 -31.54 -9.79
CA ARG A 371 -14.63 -32.98 -9.93
C ARG A 371 -13.24 -33.43 -9.47
N CYS A 372 -12.80 -32.87 -8.33
CA CYS A 372 -11.49 -33.10 -7.76
C CYS A 372 -11.53 -34.20 -6.72
N LEU A 373 -10.60 -35.15 -6.79
CA LEU A 373 -10.45 -36.21 -5.80
C LEU A 373 -9.21 -36.04 -4.92
N ASN A 374 -8.27 -35.16 -5.28
CA ASN A 374 -6.98 -35.00 -4.62
C ASN A 374 -6.97 -33.74 -3.77
N VAL A 375 -6.62 -33.88 -2.49
CA VAL A 375 -6.46 -32.76 -1.55
C VAL A 375 -5.04 -32.75 -1.03
N ALA A 376 -4.27 -31.71 -1.34
CA ALA A 376 -2.93 -31.47 -0.83
C ALA A 376 -3.01 -30.61 0.44
N MET A 377 -2.35 -31.03 1.51
CA MET A 377 -2.35 -30.34 2.80
C MET A 377 -1.02 -30.53 3.52
N GLU A 378 -0.49 -29.49 4.17
CA GLU A 378 0.71 -29.57 5.02
C GLU A 378 0.49 -30.46 6.25
N THR A 379 1.58 -31.02 6.79
CA THR A 379 1.54 -31.93 7.95
C THR A 379 1.88 -31.23 9.26
N VAL A 380 1.18 -30.15 9.63
CA VAL A 380 1.32 -29.48 10.94
C VAL A 380 0.24 -29.96 11.92
N LEU A 381 0.38 -29.68 13.22
CA LEU A 381 -0.47 -30.26 14.27
C LEU A 381 -1.99 -29.98 14.06
N PHE A 382 -2.35 -28.74 13.72
CA PHE A 382 -3.76 -28.37 13.47
C PHE A 382 -4.32 -29.07 12.23
N GLN A 383 -3.55 -29.16 11.19
CA GLN A 383 -3.89 -29.82 9.93
C GLN A 383 -4.11 -31.33 10.12
N ARG A 384 -3.43 -31.97 11.10
CA ARG A 384 -3.70 -33.37 11.48
C ARG A 384 -5.10 -33.55 12.10
N ILE A 385 -5.57 -32.56 12.87
CA ILE A 385 -6.93 -32.58 13.44
C ILE A 385 -7.94 -32.40 12.30
N LEU A 386 -7.72 -31.42 11.41
CA LEU A 386 -8.58 -31.19 10.26
C LEU A 386 -8.64 -32.40 9.33
N ALA A 387 -7.52 -33.08 9.06
CA ALA A 387 -7.48 -34.28 8.25
C ALA A 387 -8.34 -35.40 8.85
N ARG A 388 -8.33 -35.62 10.17
CA ARG A 388 -9.19 -36.58 10.84
C ARG A 388 -10.68 -36.22 10.75
N LEU A 389 -11.01 -34.94 10.87
CA LEU A 389 -12.38 -34.45 10.70
C LEU A 389 -12.84 -34.66 9.27
N LEU A 390 -11.96 -34.40 8.30
CA LEU A 390 -12.21 -34.60 6.88
C LEU A 390 -12.47 -36.10 6.57
N GLU A 391 -11.64 -37.00 7.11
CA GLU A 391 -11.83 -38.48 6.99
C GLU A 391 -13.18 -38.91 7.56
N ARG A 392 -13.59 -38.37 8.71
CA ARG A 392 -14.91 -38.67 9.32
C ARG A 392 -16.04 -38.16 8.43
N GLU A 393 -15.90 -37.00 7.83
CA GLU A 393 -16.89 -36.38 6.96
C GLU A 393 -17.00 -37.12 5.61
N MET A 394 -15.89 -37.69 5.10
CA MET A 394 -15.91 -38.59 3.93
C MET A 394 -16.82 -39.80 4.17
N LEU A 395 -16.74 -40.41 5.35
CA LEU A 395 -17.60 -41.55 5.74
C LEU A 395 -19.07 -41.11 5.81
N SER A 396 -19.37 -39.99 6.42
CA SER A 396 -20.70 -39.42 6.56
C SER A 396 -21.38 -39.14 5.21
N ARG A 397 -20.62 -38.50 4.30
CA ARG A 397 -21.10 -38.09 2.95
C ARG A 397 -21.02 -39.21 1.91
N ARG A 398 -20.34 -40.31 2.22
CA ARG A 398 -19.97 -41.35 1.26
C ARG A 398 -19.24 -40.80 0.04
N GLN A 399 -18.45 -39.77 0.24
CA GLN A 399 -17.64 -39.11 -0.77
C GLN A 399 -16.17 -39.16 -0.35
N TRP A 400 -15.35 -39.79 -1.18
CA TRP A 400 -13.94 -40.07 -0.86
C TRP A 400 -13.02 -39.10 -1.55
N LEU A 401 -12.09 -38.55 -0.77
CA LEU A 401 -11.01 -37.67 -1.24
C LEU A 401 -9.68 -38.31 -0.87
N THR A 402 -8.68 -38.19 -1.74
CA THR A 402 -7.33 -38.63 -1.48
C THR A 402 -6.54 -37.51 -0.82
N ILE A 403 -6.21 -37.66 0.43
CA ILE A 403 -5.41 -36.65 1.17
C ILE A 403 -3.93 -36.91 0.92
N GLN A 404 -3.30 -36.00 0.18
CA GLN A 404 -1.86 -35.97 -0.03
C GLN A 404 -1.20 -35.08 1.01
N LYS A 405 -0.37 -35.66 1.88
CA LYS A 405 0.37 -34.92 2.89
C LYS A 405 1.60 -34.32 2.27
N VAL A 406 1.73 -32.98 2.37
CA VAL A 406 2.90 -32.24 1.92
C VAL A 406 3.82 -32.00 3.12
N GLU A 407 5.06 -32.49 3.05
CA GLU A 407 6.08 -32.26 4.05
C GLU A 407 7.20 -31.42 3.44
N ASP A 408 7.31 -30.17 3.84
CA ASP A 408 8.38 -29.30 3.41
C ASP A 408 9.06 -28.66 4.61
N ARG A 409 10.39 -28.85 4.70
CA ARG A 409 11.21 -28.34 5.82
C ARG A 409 11.92 -27.03 5.49
N ARG A 410 11.76 -26.54 4.26
CA ARG A 410 12.33 -25.25 3.83
C ARG A 410 11.62 -24.10 4.54
N LYS A 411 12.31 -22.96 4.69
CA LYS A 411 11.67 -21.73 5.16
C LYS A 411 10.56 -21.32 4.18
N LYS A 412 9.43 -20.81 4.68
CA LYS A 412 8.26 -20.40 3.90
C LYS A 412 8.66 -19.54 2.68
N GLU A 413 9.44 -18.49 2.90
CA GLU A 413 9.88 -17.59 1.83
C GLU A 413 10.68 -18.32 0.73
N THR A 414 11.59 -19.20 1.12
CA THR A 414 12.40 -19.99 0.17
C THR A 414 11.53 -20.92 -0.66
N ARG A 415 10.56 -21.57 -0.01
CA ARG A 415 9.61 -22.49 -0.63
C ARG A 415 8.75 -21.76 -1.68
N ILE A 416 8.13 -20.64 -1.27
CA ILE A 416 7.30 -19.84 -2.17
C ILE A 416 8.12 -19.36 -3.37
N ARG A 417 9.31 -18.80 -3.14
CA ARG A 417 10.19 -18.34 -4.23
C ARG A 417 10.51 -19.45 -5.22
N GLN A 418 10.92 -20.62 -4.72
CA GLN A 418 11.37 -21.72 -5.58
C GLN A 418 10.22 -22.33 -6.38
N GLU A 419 9.12 -22.71 -5.73
CA GLU A 419 8.01 -23.40 -6.39
C GLU A 419 7.26 -22.49 -7.37
N VAL A 420 6.97 -21.25 -6.97
CA VAL A 420 6.28 -20.32 -7.86
C VAL A 420 7.17 -19.88 -9.03
N SER A 421 8.47 -19.56 -8.78
CA SER A 421 9.39 -19.21 -9.86
C SER A 421 9.59 -20.35 -10.86
N ALA A 422 9.66 -21.59 -10.39
CA ALA A 422 9.84 -22.75 -11.26
C ALA A 422 8.74 -22.87 -12.34
N ARG A 423 7.52 -22.46 -12.00
CA ARG A 423 6.38 -22.48 -12.94
C ARG A 423 6.23 -21.16 -13.69
N ALA A 424 6.25 -20.04 -12.97
CA ALA A 424 5.98 -18.72 -13.53
C ALA A 424 7.06 -18.30 -14.55
N SER A 425 8.37 -18.48 -14.25
CA SER A 425 9.45 -18.10 -15.16
C SER A 425 9.37 -18.79 -16.52
N HIS A 426 8.82 -20.01 -16.56
CA HIS A 426 8.58 -20.76 -17.79
C HIS A 426 7.22 -20.45 -18.42
N ARG A 427 6.47 -19.45 -17.88
CA ARG A 427 5.13 -19.08 -18.33
C ARG A 427 4.10 -20.22 -18.25
N ARG A 428 4.24 -21.07 -17.24
CA ARG A 428 3.38 -22.25 -17.01
C ARG A 428 2.40 -22.07 -15.85
N LEU A 429 2.27 -20.86 -15.30
CA LEU A 429 1.31 -20.52 -14.27
C LEU A 429 0.26 -19.57 -14.84
N PHE A 430 -1.00 -20.01 -14.79
CA PHE A 430 -2.15 -19.32 -15.38
C PHE A 430 -3.16 -18.94 -14.30
N VAL A 431 -3.66 -17.71 -14.33
CA VAL A 431 -4.69 -17.20 -13.42
C VAL A 431 -5.79 -16.48 -14.19
N HIS A 432 -6.96 -16.33 -13.62
CA HIS A 432 -7.99 -15.48 -14.22
C HIS A 432 -7.74 -14.01 -13.83
N ARG A 433 -8.02 -13.08 -14.75
CA ARG A 433 -7.78 -11.64 -14.53
C ARG A 433 -8.58 -11.05 -13.37
N SER A 434 -9.72 -11.66 -12.99
CA SER A 434 -10.50 -11.23 -11.82
C SER A 434 -9.93 -11.66 -10.48
N MET A 435 -8.87 -12.46 -10.45
CA MET A 435 -8.20 -12.89 -9.22
C MET A 435 -7.25 -11.80 -8.70
N THR A 436 -7.79 -10.62 -8.39
CA THR A 436 -7.02 -9.42 -8.07
C THR A 436 -6.13 -9.60 -6.85
N GLU A 437 -6.63 -10.25 -5.78
CA GLU A 437 -5.86 -10.52 -4.57
C GLU A 437 -4.66 -11.45 -4.82
N PHE A 438 -4.85 -12.48 -5.64
CA PHE A 438 -3.76 -13.37 -6.08
C PHE A 438 -2.69 -12.57 -6.83
N ILE A 439 -3.11 -11.78 -7.83
CA ILE A 439 -2.21 -10.99 -8.67
C ILE A 439 -1.46 -9.95 -7.83
N GLU A 440 -2.11 -9.38 -6.82
CA GLU A 440 -1.49 -8.45 -5.88
C GLU A 440 -0.41 -9.15 -5.04
N GLN A 441 -0.73 -10.27 -4.37
CA GLN A 441 0.24 -11.02 -3.59
C GLN A 441 1.43 -11.49 -4.45
N TYR A 442 1.15 -12.00 -5.65
CA TYR A 442 2.19 -12.44 -6.60
C TYR A 442 3.12 -11.28 -7.00
N THR A 443 2.54 -10.12 -7.35
CA THR A 443 3.29 -8.97 -7.87
C THR A 443 4.12 -8.28 -6.78
N ALA A 444 3.58 -8.20 -5.56
CA ALA A 444 4.21 -7.48 -4.45
C ALA A 444 5.10 -8.37 -3.57
N TYR A 445 5.12 -9.70 -3.76
CA TYR A 445 5.94 -10.61 -2.94
C TYR A 445 7.44 -10.31 -3.09
N PRO A 446 8.26 -10.23 -2.00
CA PRO A 446 7.92 -10.61 -0.62
C PRO A 446 7.31 -9.49 0.24
N ASP A 447 7.21 -8.28 -0.23
CA ASP A 447 6.76 -7.11 0.54
C ASP A 447 5.21 -7.04 0.60
N VAL A 448 4.59 -8.14 1.03
CA VAL A 448 3.13 -8.27 1.19
C VAL A 448 2.75 -8.36 2.67
N ASN A 449 1.56 -7.84 3.02
CA ASN A 449 1.03 -7.98 4.38
C ASN A 449 0.56 -9.41 4.68
N HIS A 450 0.05 -10.10 3.65
CA HIS A 450 -0.45 -11.46 3.69
C HIS A 450 0.05 -12.21 2.45
N ASP A 451 0.58 -13.41 2.63
CA ASP A 451 1.09 -14.28 1.57
C ASP A 451 0.39 -15.65 1.54
N ASP A 452 -0.78 -15.72 2.20
CA ASP A 452 -1.52 -16.96 2.43
C ASP A 452 -1.98 -17.63 1.11
N ILE A 453 -2.34 -16.82 0.10
CA ILE A 453 -2.71 -17.32 -1.24
C ILE A 453 -1.50 -17.96 -1.93
N LEU A 454 -0.31 -17.36 -1.82
CA LEU A 454 0.92 -17.91 -2.40
C LEU A 454 1.40 -19.14 -1.63
N ASP A 455 1.15 -19.20 -0.32
CA ASP A 455 1.48 -20.38 0.47
C ASP A 455 0.58 -21.57 0.09
N ALA A 456 -0.72 -21.37 -0.02
CA ALA A 456 -1.65 -22.37 -0.54
C ALA A 456 -1.29 -22.82 -1.96
N LEU A 457 -0.92 -21.89 -2.86
CA LEU A 457 -0.40 -22.22 -4.19
C LEU A 457 0.80 -23.16 -4.08
N THR A 458 1.75 -22.82 -3.19
CA THR A 458 2.99 -23.58 -3.01
C THR A 458 2.72 -25.00 -2.51
N ILE A 459 1.76 -25.17 -1.58
CA ILE A 459 1.32 -26.50 -1.13
C ILE A 459 0.82 -27.33 -2.33
N GLY A 460 0.01 -26.72 -3.18
CA GLY A 460 -0.48 -27.37 -4.39
C GLY A 460 0.64 -27.71 -5.38
N LEU A 461 1.54 -26.78 -5.67
CA LEU A 461 2.67 -26.99 -6.58
C LEU A 461 3.62 -28.09 -6.11
N THR A 462 3.94 -28.12 -4.80
CA THR A 462 4.77 -29.16 -4.19
C THR A 462 4.13 -30.54 -4.26
N SER A 463 2.81 -30.62 -4.32
CA SER A 463 2.07 -31.89 -4.44
C SER A 463 2.07 -32.48 -5.85
N ILE A 464 2.41 -31.70 -6.86
CA ILE A 464 2.48 -32.12 -8.26
C ILE A 464 3.70 -33.03 -8.43
N ASN A 465 3.47 -34.26 -8.86
CA ASN A 465 4.54 -35.21 -9.16
C ASN A 465 4.71 -35.42 -10.68
N PRO A 466 5.85 -35.96 -11.14
CA PRO A 466 6.13 -36.16 -12.54
C PRO A 466 5.07 -37.02 -13.28
N TRP A 467 4.40 -37.93 -12.57
CA TRP A 467 3.35 -38.75 -13.16
C TRP A 467 2.13 -37.91 -13.52
N MET A 468 1.71 -36.98 -12.64
CA MET A 468 0.60 -36.07 -12.92
C MET A 468 0.88 -35.19 -14.13
N GLU A 469 2.12 -34.77 -14.31
CA GLU A 469 2.51 -33.99 -15.46
C GLU A 469 2.50 -34.82 -16.75
N SER A 470 3.07 -36.02 -16.73
CA SER A 470 3.12 -36.90 -17.90
C SER A 470 1.72 -37.41 -18.28
N ALA A 471 0.86 -37.69 -17.33
CA ALA A 471 -0.52 -38.13 -17.59
C ALA A 471 -1.40 -37.06 -18.26
N THR A 472 -0.95 -35.80 -18.29
CA THR A 472 -1.69 -34.70 -18.94
C THR A 472 -1.05 -34.25 -20.26
N LEU A 473 0.11 -34.81 -20.64
CA LEU A 473 0.69 -34.60 -21.95
C LEU A 473 -0.12 -35.40 -22.98
N GLU A 474 -0.63 -34.75 -24.01
CA GLU A 474 -1.08 -35.44 -25.22
C GLU A 474 0.17 -36.02 -25.91
N GLY A 475 0.53 -37.22 -25.54
CA GLY A 475 1.46 -38.04 -26.29
C GLY A 475 0.65 -38.96 -27.16
N GLU A 476 1.01 -39.10 -28.44
CA GLU A 476 0.72 -40.26 -29.23
C GLU A 476 1.18 -41.46 -28.40
N PHE A 477 0.23 -42.11 -27.71
CA PHE A 477 0.48 -43.47 -27.29
C PHE A 477 0.51 -44.24 -28.60
N GLU A 478 1.70 -44.51 -29.14
CA GLU A 478 1.84 -45.67 -30.05
C GLU A 478 1.16 -46.83 -29.33
N GLU A 479 0.09 -47.31 -29.92
CA GLU A 479 -0.48 -48.60 -29.54
C GLU A 479 0.68 -49.59 -29.61
N VAL A 480 1.16 -50.00 -28.43
CA VAL A 480 2.06 -51.14 -28.36
C VAL A 480 1.21 -52.36 -28.66
N ASP A 481 0.97 -52.59 -29.92
CA ASP A 481 0.59 -53.90 -30.44
C ASP A 481 1.74 -54.85 -30.14
N ASP A 482 1.65 -55.55 -29.04
CA ASP A 482 2.26 -56.81 -28.68
C ASP A 482 2.53 -56.83 -27.16
N ILE A 483 1.49 -57.14 -26.43
CA ILE A 483 1.67 -57.74 -25.09
C ILE A 483 1.94 -59.23 -25.36
N PRO A 484 3.15 -59.74 -25.12
CA PRO A 484 3.38 -61.18 -25.24
C PRO A 484 2.48 -61.89 -24.21
N GLU A 485 1.64 -62.83 -24.70
CA GLU A 485 0.89 -63.72 -23.82
C GLU A 485 1.82 -64.37 -22.80
N MET A 486 1.73 -63.96 -21.54
CA MET A 486 2.34 -64.70 -20.45
C MET A 486 1.65 -66.06 -20.31
N LYS A 487 2.27 -67.10 -20.87
CA LYS A 487 1.88 -68.50 -20.60
C LYS A 487 2.07 -68.78 -19.11
N THR A 488 1.01 -68.74 -18.37
CA THR A 488 0.95 -69.21 -16.96
C THR A 488 1.07 -70.74 -16.96
N ASN A 489 2.29 -71.24 -16.80
CA ASN A 489 2.51 -72.62 -16.43
C ASN A 489 2.41 -72.77 -14.90
N TRP A 490 1.22 -72.95 -14.41
CA TRP A 490 0.99 -73.51 -13.06
C TRP A 490 0.99 -75.04 -13.19
N ARG A 491 2.15 -75.71 -13.02
CA ARG A 491 2.19 -77.09 -12.60
C ARG A 491 2.39 -77.13 -11.09
N GLY A 492 1.43 -77.72 -10.43
CA GLY A 492 1.47 -77.99 -9.00
C GLY A 492 2.66 -78.90 -8.61
N ALA A 493 3.16 -78.68 -7.49
CA ALA A 493 4.07 -79.59 -6.81
C ALA A 493 3.42 -80.10 -5.51
N PRO A 494 3.80 -81.25 -5.02
CA PRO A 494 3.02 -82.16 -4.20
C PRO A 494 2.87 -81.69 -2.75
#